data_33a26339eb5fb25125713f457daa0633
#
_entry.id   33a26339eb5fb25125713f457daa0633
#
_cell.length_a   1.000
_cell.length_b   1.000
_cell.length_c   1.000
_cell.angle_alpha   90.00
_cell.angle_beta   90.00
_cell.angle_gamma   90.00
#
_symmetry.space_group_name_H-M   'P 1'
#
loop_
_entity.id
_entity.type
_entity.pdbx_description
1 polymer ?
#
loop_
_entity_poly.entity_id
_entity_poly.type
_entity_poly.pdbx_seq_one_letter_code
_entity_poly.pdbx_strand_id
1 'polypeptide(L)'
;PRMCTVYYYRIQALYVVGGLHVSHGAKSMSFTYIALGDVVIADPRGKDTSTIRLNWTPVAGATHYDVAMSLHDADDYKIVRTDLTGSLCDIRDISFNETYDFLVIPKRKLNSGDVITGLPSSNRMVGSPMETPSFTGYEWTETGLKLTWDAIPGAMGYVIYRRGFHETGSHKLMVSDDTAMKPGEVYYYFVYSFRLAQPQGWRCFSLKGDIGMGVWLPKTTGLTAVSAQENSVRISWAATEGANKYDLYISTTPGGTPKANGRVSNAY
;
A
#
# COMPACT_ATOMS: atom_id res chain seq x y z
N PRO A 1 -35.78 -6.50 5.05
CA PRO A 1 -35.50 -5.29 5.85
C PRO A 1 -34.70 -4.27 5.03
N ARG A 2 -34.94 -2.98 5.24
CA ARG A 2 -34.15 -1.92 4.61
C ARG A 2 -32.86 -1.72 5.43
N MET A 3 -31.75 -1.41 4.76
CA MET A 3 -30.49 -1.06 5.44
C MET A 3 -30.70 0.10 6.40
N CYS A 4 -29.98 0.09 7.51
CA CYS A 4 -29.96 1.12 8.55
C CYS A 4 -31.32 1.37 9.25
N THR A 5 -32.34 0.54 9.00
CA THR A 5 -33.64 0.63 9.69
C THR A 5 -33.65 -0.34 10.88
N VAL A 6 -34.03 0.15 12.04
CA VAL A 6 -34.17 -0.68 13.24
C VAL A 6 -35.49 -1.43 13.17
N TYR A 7 -35.46 -2.74 13.33
CA TYR A 7 -36.63 -3.61 13.37
C TYR A 7 -36.74 -4.29 14.72
N TYR A 8 -37.98 -4.43 15.21
CA TYR A 8 -38.29 -5.14 16.44
C TYR A 8 -39.09 -6.39 16.08
N TYR A 9 -38.58 -7.55 16.44
CA TYR A 9 -39.19 -8.83 16.13
C TYR A 9 -39.73 -9.48 17.40
N ARG A 10 -40.90 -10.09 17.29
CA ARG A 10 -41.49 -10.96 18.33
C ARG A 10 -41.99 -12.23 17.66
N ILE A 11 -41.87 -13.35 18.32
CA ILE A 11 -42.35 -14.64 17.86
C ILE A 11 -43.45 -15.11 18.81
N GLN A 12 -44.53 -15.66 18.27
CA GLN A 12 -45.62 -16.26 19.01
C GLN A 12 -45.86 -17.69 18.51
N ALA A 13 -45.86 -18.66 19.40
CA ALA A 13 -46.19 -20.01 19.07
C ALA A 13 -47.71 -20.12 18.84
N LEU A 14 -48.12 -20.88 17.83
CA LEU A 14 -49.51 -21.16 17.48
C LEU A 14 -49.72 -22.67 17.50
N TYR A 15 -50.86 -23.09 17.98
CA TYR A 15 -51.34 -24.47 17.86
C TYR A 15 -52.52 -24.47 16.87
N VAL A 16 -52.43 -25.28 15.82
CA VAL A 16 -53.41 -25.29 14.75
C VAL A 16 -53.95 -26.71 14.55
N VAL A 17 -55.28 -26.84 14.47
CA VAL A 17 -55.99 -28.11 14.19
C VAL A 17 -56.96 -27.88 13.02
N GLY A 18 -56.86 -28.68 11.97
CA GLY A 18 -57.78 -28.62 10.82
C GLY A 18 -57.79 -27.24 10.15
N GLY A 19 -56.70 -26.51 10.19
CA GLY A 19 -56.56 -25.15 9.60
C GLY A 19 -57.10 -24.02 10.52
N LEU A 20 -57.64 -24.36 11.70
CA LEU A 20 -58.09 -23.37 12.72
C LEU A 20 -57.07 -23.16 13.82
N HIS A 21 -56.84 -21.91 14.18
CA HIS A 21 -55.97 -21.54 15.30
C HIS A 21 -56.75 -21.84 16.62
N VAL A 22 -56.30 -22.84 17.36
CA VAL A 22 -56.98 -23.26 18.62
C VAL A 22 -56.27 -22.75 19.88
N SER A 23 -55.04 -22.37 19.79
CA SER A 23 -54.27 -21.81 20.91
C SER A 23 -53.14 -20.92 20.44
N HIS A 24 -52.82 -19.91 21.27
CA HIS A 24 -51.70 -19.02 21.09
C HIS A 24 -50.85 -19.02 22.35
N GLY A 25 -49.57 -19.24 22.18
CA GLY A 25 -48.59 -19.02 23.28
C GLY A 25 -48.36 -17.54 23.57
N ALA A 26 -47.70 -17.25 24.64
CA ALA A 26 -47.24 -15.88 24.89
C ALA A 26 -46.25 -15.42 23.79
N LYS A 27 -46.28 -14.12 23.48
CA LYS A 27 -45.28 -13.54 22.57
C LYS A 27 -43.91 -13.55 23.25
N SER A 28 -42.88 -13.84 22.48
CA SER A 28 -41.50 -13.71 22.96
C SER A 28 -41.16 -12.26 23.36
N MET A 29 -40.05 -12.08 24.03
CA MET A 29 -39.43 -10.77 24.19
C MET A 29 -39.14 -10.17 22.81
N SER A 30 -39.05 -8.85 22.74
CA SER A 30 -38.65 -8.16 21.49
C SER A 30 -37.15 -8.34 21.25
N PHE A 31 -36.81 -8.66 20.02
CA PHE A 31 -35.42 -8.60 19.54
C PHE A 31 -35.28 -7.39 18.64
N THR A 32 -34.20 -6.62 18.85
CA THR A 32 -33.86 -5.48 18.03
C THR A 32 -32.88 -5.94 16.96
N TYR A 33 -33.13 -5.56 15.71
CA TYR A 33 -32.27 -5.88 14.57
C TYR A 33 -32.14 -4.69 13.65
N ILE A 34 -30.95 -4.53 13.07
CA ILE A 34 -30.69 -3.59 11.97
C ILE A 34 -29.83 -4.31 10.92
N ALA A 35 -30.20 -4.18 9.66
CA ALA A 35 -29.39 -4.69 8.57
C ALA A 35 -28.18 -3.76 8.38
N LEU A 36 -26.99 -4.25 8.70
CA LEU A 36 -25.73 -3.61 8.36
C LEU A 36 -25.26 -4.13 7.00
N GLY A 37 -24.58 -3.28 6.24
CA GLY A 37 -23.97 -3.67 4.97
C GLY A 37 -22.76 -4.58 5.16
N ASP A 38 -22.25 -5.14 4.07
CA ASP A 38 -21.07 -5.99 4.08
C ASP A 38 -19.80 -5.16 4.26
N VAL A 39 -18.87 -5.70 5.06
CA VAL A 39 -17.53 -5.16 5.22
C VAL A 39 -16.63 -5.75 4.14
N VAL A 40 -15.86 -4.90 3.48
CA VAL A 40 -14.80 -5.32 2.56
C VAL A 40 -13.46 -4.88 3.13
N ILE A 41 -12.61 -5.86 3.46
CA ILE A 41 -11.25 -5.61 3.94
C ILE A 41 -10.35 -5.40 2.71
N ALA A 42 -9.55 -4.33 2.73
CA ALA A 42 -8.45 -4.15 1.78
C ALA A 42 -7.27 -5.07 2.17
N ASP A 43 -6.30 -5.24 1.25
CA ASP A 43 -5.12 -6.07 1.53
C ASP A 43 -4.43 -5.67 2.83
N PRO A 44 -4.30 -6.56 3.82
CA PRO A 44 -3.52 -6.31 5.03
C PRO A 44 -2.06 -6.01 4.69
N ARG A 45 -1.45 -5.07 5.40
CA ARG A 45 -0.07 -4.63 5.14
C ARG A 45 0.80 -4.79 6.38
N GLY A 46 1.91 -5.51 6.25
CA GLY A 46 2.97 -5.52 7.25
C GLY A 46 3.53 -4.11 7.43
N LYS A 47 3.63 -3.64 8.66
CA LYS A 47 4.17 -2.33 9.02
C LYS A 47 5.59 -2.44 9.56
N ASP A 48 5.82 -3.43 10.38
CA ASP A 48 7.08 -3.81 10.99
C ASP A 48 7.08 -5.31 11.28
N THR A 49 8.07 -5.82 12.00
CA THR A 49 8.23 -7.24 12.32
C THR A 49 7.19 -7.82 13.27
N SER A 50 6.32 -7.00 13.85
CA SER A 50 5.30 -7.40 14.84
C SER A 50 3.94 -6.77 14.62
N THR A 51 3.76 -5.98 13.55
CA THR A 51 2.55 -5.19 13.32
C THR A 51 2.02 -5.37 11.90
N ILE A 52 0.72 -5.62 11.78
CA ILE A 52 -0.03 -5.59 10.52
C ILE A 52 -1.04 -4.45 10.58
N ARG A 53 -1.11 -3.68 9.51
CA ARG A 53 -2.15 -2.65 9.30
C ARG A 53 -3.30 -3.20 8.49
N LEU A 54 -4.51 -3.03 9.01
CA LEU A 54 -5.77 -3.36 8.35
C LEU A 54 -6.53 -2.10 7.98
N ASN A 55 -7.15 -2.12 6.80
CA ASN A 55 -8.10 -1.11 6.35
C ASN A 55 -9.34 -1.82 5.81
N TRP A 56 -10.51 -1.19 5.96
CA TRP A 56 -11.75 -1.69 5.38
C TRP A 56 -12.65 -0.55 4.94
N THR A 57 -13.62 -0.87 4.09
CA THR A 57 -14.62 0.10 3.66
C THR A 57 -15.61 0.37 4.78
N PRO A 58 -15.85 1.64 5.17
CA PRO A 58 -16.90 1.98 6.12
C PRO A 58 -18.27 1.45 5.68
N VAL A 59 -19.01 0.86 6.63
CA VAL A 59 -20.30 0.24 6.37
C VAL A 59 -21.43 1.17 6.80
N ALA A 60 -22.40 1.37 5.92
CA ALA A 60 -23.58 2.14 6.23
C ALA A 60 -24.33 1.54 7.43
N GLY A 61 -24.62 2.37 8.42
CA GLY A 61 -25.30 1.97 9.66
C GLY A 61 -24.38 1.43 10.74
N ALA A 62 -23.15 1.05 10.47
CA ALA A 62 -22.18 0.70 11.51
C ALA A 62 -21.69 1.95 12.25
N THR A 63 -21.50 1.82 13.55
CA THR A 63 -20.90 2.86 14.40
C THR A 63 -19.56 2.41 14.97
N HIS A 64 -19.32 1.11 15.01
CA HIS A 64 -18.12 0.49 15.56
C HIS A 64 -17.79 -0.78 14.79
N TYR A 65 -16.57 -1.27 14.97
CA TYR A 65 -16.09 -2.51 14.38
C TYR A 65 -15.26 -3.29 15.39
N ASP A 66 -15.37 -4.63 15.32
CA ASP A 66 -14.41 -5.53 15.95
C ASP A 66 -13.55 -6.17 14.85
N VAL A 67 -12.34 -6.54 15.20
CA VAL A 67 -11.43 -7.31 14.34
C VAL A 67 -11.16 -8.66 14.98
N ALA A 68 -11.40 -9.72 14.22
CA ALA A 68 -11.01 -11.08 14.58
C ALA A 68 -9.82 -11.53 13.73
N MET A 69 -8.95 -12.35 14.32
CA MET A 69 -7.74 -12.88 13.71
C MET A 69 -7.61 -14.36 14.05
N SER A 70 -7.14 -15.14 13.09
CA SER A 70 -6.71 -16.53 13.23
C SER A 70 -5.32 -16.71 12.62
N LEU A 71 -4.58 -17.73 13.01
CA LEU A 71 -3.47 -18.21 12.18
C LEU A 71 -4.04 -18.64 10.83
N HIS A 72 -3.26 -18.47 9.78
CA HIS A 72 -3.72 -18.79 8.43
C HIS A 72 -4.14 -20.25 8.32
N ASP A 73 -5.31 -20.49 7.72
CA ASP A 73 -5.97 -21.79 7.58
C ASP A 73 -6.35 -22.53 8.87
N ALA A 74 -6.22 -21.93 10.05
CA ALA A 74 -6.61 -22.57 11.30
C ALA A 74 -8.11 -22.43 11.62
N ASP A 75 -8.81 -21.45 11.05
CA ASP A 75 -10.22 -21.12 11.29
C ASP A 75 -10.60 -20.90 12.77
N ASP A 76 -9.61 -20.67 13.65
CA ASP A 76 -9.78 -20.37 15.08
C ASP A 76 -9.73 -18.86 15.33
N TYR A 77 -10.77 -18.15 14.89
CA TYR A 77 -10.83 -16.70 14.98
C TYR A 77 -11.07 -16.21 16.39
N LYS A 78 -10.19 -15.33 16.88
CA LYS A 78 -10.32 -14.63 18.17
C LYS A 78 -10.42 -13.12 17.94
N ILE A 79 -11.28 -12.47 18.71
CA ILE A 79 -11.38 -11.01 18.68
C ILE A 79 -10.09 -10.42 19.27
N VAL A 80 -9.38 -9.63 18.46
CA VAL A 80 -8.10 -8.99 18.82
C VAL A 80 -8.21 -7.48 18.97
N ARG A 81 -9.26 -6.87 18.41
CA ARG A 81 -9.61 -5.45 18.63
C ARG A 81 -11.12 -5.32 18.74
N THR A 82 -11.56 -4.42 19.60
CA THR A 82 -12.99 -4.16 19.86
C THR A 82 -13.28 -2.66 19.78
N ASP A 83 -14.53 -2.36 19.49
CA ASP A 83 -15.09 -0.99 19.58
C ASP A 83 -14.33 0.08 18.77
N LEU A 84 -13.77 -0.31 17.63
CA LEU A 84 -13.10 0.62 16.72
C LEU A 84 -14.13 1.52 16.02
N THR A 85 -13.96 2.83 16.09
CA THR A 85 -14.85 3.81 15.42
C THR A 85 -14.40 4.17 14.02
N GLY A 86 -13.15 3.86 13.67
CA GLY A 86 -12.58 4.10 12.33
C GLY A 86 -12.58 2.85 11.46
N SER A 87 -12.14 2.98 10.23
CA SER A 87 -11.97 1.90 9.24
C SER A 87 -10.51 1.50 9.03
N LEU A 88 -9.65 1.74 10.02
CA LEU A 88 -8.22 1.41 10.04
C LEU A 88 -7.81 1.01 11.45
N CYS A 89 -6.98 -0.04 11.55
CA CYS A 89 -6.30 -0.36 12.81
C CYS A 89 -4.96 -1.05 12.57
N ASP A 90 -4.09 -0.97 13.57
CA ASP A 90 -2.84 -1.73 13.65
C ASP A 90 -3.03 -2.89 14.63
N ILE A 91 -2.80 -4.12 14.15
CA ILE A 91 -2.70 -5.32 14.99
C ILE A 91 -1.24 -5.48 15.36
N ARG A 92 -0.93 -5.44 16.65
CA ARG A 92 0.43 -5.42 17.20
C ARG A 92 0.73 -6.68 17.99
N ASP A 93 2.00 -6.86 18.34
CA ASP A 93 2.51 -7.93 19.20
C ASP A 93 2.22 -9.34 18.64
N ILE A 94 2.28 -9.47 17.32
CA ILE A 94 2.09 -10.72 16.59
C ILE A 94 3.40 -11.29 16.11
N SER A 95 3.45 -12.61 15.91
CA SER A 95 4.68 -13.33 15.52
C SER A 95 5.10 -13.00 14.09
N PHE A 96 6.38 -12.66 13.92
CA PHE A 96 6.99 -12.35 12.62
C PHE A 96 6.95 -13.52 11.62
N ASN A 97 7.09 -14.75 12.11
CA ASN A 97 7.18 -15.93 11.24
C ASN A 97 5.82 -16.48 10.82
N GLU A 98 4.73 -15.89 11.30
CA GLU A 98 3.38 -16.39 11.07
C GLU A 98 2.65 -15.56 10.01
N THR A 99 1.64 -16.18 9.45
CA THR A 99 0.67 -15.56 8.55
C THR A 99 -0.71 -15.65 9.19
N TYR A 100 -1.51 -14.61 9.05
CA TYR A 100 -2.78 -14.47 9.75
C TYR A 100 -3.91 -14.17 8.78
N ASP A 101 -5.08 -14.72 9.10
CA ASP A 101 -6.36 -14.41 8.47
C ASP A 101 -7.12 -13.41 9.33
N PHE A 102 -7.81 -12.48 8.69
CA PHE A 102 -8.55 -11.41 9.34
C PHE A 102 -10.01 -11.36 8.89
N LEU A 103 -10.88 -11.08 9.85
CA LEU A 103 -12.27 -10.72 9.65
C LEU A 103 -12.58 -9.42 10.37
N VAL A 104 -13.43 -8.60 9.79
CA VAL A 104 -13.95 -7.38 10.42
C VAL A 104 -15.47 -7.53 10.62
N ILE A 105 -15.93 -7.22 11.81
CA ILE A 105 -17.33 -7.40 12.25
C ILE A 105 -17.91 -6.02 12.50
N PRO A 106 -18.88 -5.56 11.68
CA PRO A 106 -19.51 -4.26 11.90
C PRO A 106 -20.49 -4.33 13.06
N LYS A 107 -20.55 -3.27 13.85
CA LYS A 107 -21.45 -3.11 15.00
C LYS A 107 -22.18 -1.79 14.96
N ARG A 108 -23.38 -1.76 15.55
CA ARG A 108 -24.11 -0.53 15.83
C ARG A 108 -24.49 -0.47 17.30
N LYS A 109 -24.04 0.54 17.99
CA LYS A 109 -24.54 0.91 19.30
C LYS A 109 -25.79 1.78 19.16
N LEU A 110 -26.86 1.39 19.81
CA LEU A 110 -28.13 2.14 19.85
C LEU A 110 -28.13 3.11 21.04
N ASN A 111 -28.99 4.13 20.97
CA ASN A 111 -29.18 5.07 22.06
C ASN A 111 -29.73 4.39 23.36
N SER A 112 -30.35 3.20 23.22
CA SER A 112 -30.79 2.37 24.35
C SER A 112 -29.62 1.69 25.09
N GLY A 113 -28.40 1.73 24.55
CA GLY A 113 -27.25 0.99 25.05
C GLY A 113 -27.08 -0.41 24.41
N ASP A 114 -28.08 -0.87 23.64
CA ASP A 114 -27.99 -2.16 22.93
C ASP A 114 -26.94 -2.11 21.85
N VAL A 115 -26.28 -3.25 21.62
CA VAL A 115 -25.31 -3.43 20.54
C VAL A 115 -25.86 -4.45 19.54
N ILE A 116 -25.97 -4.03 18.29
CA ILE A 116 -26.31 -4.91 17.16
C ILE A 116 -25.03 -5.27 16.44
N THR A 117 -24.79 -6.56 16.27
CA THR A 117 -23.64 -7.11 15.57
C THR A 117 -24.06 -7.56 14.18
N GLY A 118 -23.37 -7.10 13.13
CA GLY A 118 -23.55 -7.56 11.76
C GLY A 118 -22.80 -8.86 11.46
N LEU A 119 -22.86 -9.30 10.23
CA LEU A 119 -22.09 -10.43 9.79
C LEU A 119 -20.61 -10.02 9.64
N PRO A 120 -19.67 -10.93 9.92
CA PRO A 120 -18.27 -10.71 9.59
C PRO A 120 -18.08 -10.41 8.09
N SER A 121 -16.96 -9.77 7.75
CA SER A 121 -16.60 -9.52 6.35
C SER A 121 -16.70 -10.79 5.51
N SER A 122 -17.26 -10.66 4.31
CA SER A 122 -17.40 -11.76 3.36
C SER A 122 -16.07 -12.21 2.75
N ASN A 123 -15.08 -11.30 2.70
CA ASN A 123 -13.72 -11.62 2.28
C ASN A 123 -12.82 -11.86 3.49
N ARG A 124 -12.21 -13.03 3.49
CA ARG A 124 -11.11 -13.37 4.39
C ARG A 124 -9.82 -12.85 3.77
N MET A 125 -9.08 -12.02 4.47
CA MET A 125 -7.85 -11.44 3.95
C MET A 125 -6.64 -11.90 4.76
N VAL A 126 -5.56 -12.20 4.05
CA VAL A 126 -4.33 -12.78 4.59
C VAL A 126 -3.26 -11.71 4.72
N GLY A 127 -2.56 -11.68 5.85
CA GLY A 127 -1.46 -10.77 6.11
C GLY A 127 -0.34 -11.40 6.94
N SER A 128 0.85 -10.85 6.82
CA SER A 128 2.04 -11.21 7.61
C SER A 128 2.75 -9.96 8.07
N PRO A 129 3.30 -9.92 9.30
CA PRO A 129 4.16 -8.83 9.72
C PRO A 129 5.37 -8.74 8.80
N MET A 130 5.75 -7.54 8.38
CA MET A 130 6.88 -7.32 7.50
C MET A 130 7.33 -5.88 7.55
N GLU A 131 8.65 -5.66 7.61
CA GLU A 131 9.21 -4.33 7.55
C GLU A 131 8.99 -3.68 6.18
N THR A 132 8.83 -2.37 6.24
CA THR A 132 8.69 -1.52 5.06
C THR A 132 10.08 -1.21 4.51
N PRO A 133 10.38 -1.52 3.23
CA PRO A 133 11.69 -1.20 2.66
C PRO A 133 11.87 0.31 2.48
N SER A 134 13.12 0.77 2.66
CA SER A 134 13.54 2.13 2.36
C SER A 134 14.66 2.12 1.33
N PHE A 135 14.65 3.08 0.41
CA PHE A 135 15.74 3.23 -0.54
C PHE A 135 17.03 3.67 0.17
N THR A 136 18.13 2.97 -0.11
CA THR A 136 19.45 3.29 0.41
C THR A 136 20.30 4.05 -0.60
N GLY A 137 19.91 4.03 -1.88
CA GLY A 137 20.61 4.76 -2.92
C GLY A 137 20.01 4.55 -4.30
N TYR A 138 20.57 5.30 -5.23
CA TYR A 138 20.30 5.17 -6.65
C TYR A 138 21.56 5.50 -7.44
N GLU A 139 21.74 4.85 -8.57
CA GLU A 139 22.84 5.04 -9.48
C GLU A 139 22.29 5.28 -10.89
N TRP A 140 22.79 6.32 -11.55
CA TRP A 140 22.51 6.61 -12.94
C TRP A 140 23.35 5.72 -13.83
N THR A 141 22.70 5.02 -14.74
CA THR A 141 23.34 4.22 -15.76
C THR A 141 23.20 4.89 -17.13
N GLU A 142 23.91 4.41 -18.14
CA GLU A 142 23.77 4.93 -19.51
C GLU A 142 22.36 4.74 -20.10
N THR A 143 21.60 3.78 -19.58
CA THR A 143 20.29 3.38 -20.10
C THR A 143 19.13 3.67 -19.13
N GLY A 144 19.39 4.14 -17.91
CA GLY A 144 18.31 4.37 -16.96
C GLY A 144 18.79 4.60 -15.53
N LEU A 145 17.95 4.21 -14.57
CA LEU A 145 18.15 4.37 -13.15
C LEU A 145 18.18 3.00 -12.46
N LYS A 146 19.22 2.74 -11.69
CA LYS A 146 19.34 1.60 -10.80
C LYS A 146 19.00 2.04 -9.37
N LEU A 147 18.10 1.33 -8.74
CA LEU A 147 17.63 1.58 -7.37
C LEU A 147 18.20 0.53 -6.42
N THR A 148 18.58 0.96 -5.23
CA THR A 148 19.08 0.08 -4.16
C THR A 148 18.31 0.30 -2.86
N TRP A 149 18.12 -0.79 -2.11
CA TRP A 149 17.49 -0.80 -0.78
C TRP A 149 18.09 -1.93 0.05
N ASP A 150 17.94 -1.87 1.37
CA ASP A 150 18.41 -2.91 2.25
C ASP A 150 17.50 -4.15 2.18
N ALA A 151 18.10 -5.31 2.35
CA ALA A 151 17.36 -6.57 2.41
C ALA A 151 16.48 -6.58 3.67
N ILE A 152 15.18 -6.86 3.49
CA ILE A 152 14.24 -7.00 4.58
C ILE A 152 14.23 -8.45 5.09
N PRO A 153 14.49 -8.69 6.40
CA PRO A 153 14.43 -10.01 6.97
C PRO A 153 13.10 -10.72 6.66
N GLY A 154 13.16 -11.95 6.21
CA GLY A 154 11.98 -12.76 5.89
C GLY A 154 11.23 -12.35 4.62
N ALA A 155 11.65 -11.35 3.90
CA ALA A 155 11.11 -11.07 2.58
C ALA A 155 11.53 -12.15 1.58
N MET A 156 10.57 -12.64 0.80
CA MET A 156 10.80 -13.57 -0.31
C MET A 156 11.02 -12.85 -1.63
N GLY A 157 10.74 -11.55 -1.67
CA GLY A 157 10.95 -10.70 -2.82
C GLY A 157 10.44 -9.28 -2.63
N TYR A 158 10.58 -8.50 -3.68
CA TYR A 158 10.21 -7.08 -3.71
C TYR A 158 9.39 -6.78 -4.96
N VAL A 159 8.52 -5.79 -4.82
CA VAL A 159 7.73 -5.26 -5.93
C VAL A 159 7.95 -3.77 -5.99
N ILE A 160 8.39 -3.29 -7.15
CA ILE A 160 8.71 -1.89 -7.38
C ILE A 160 7.68 -1.31 -8.36
N TYR A 161 7.15 -0.16 -8.00
CA TYR A 161 6.25 0.61 -8.84
C TYR A 161 6.89 1.93 -9.23
N ARG A 162 6.70 2.32 -10.49
CA ARG A 162 7.00 3.63 -11.02
C ARG A 162 5.73 4.38 -11.35
N ARG A 163 5.72 5.68 -11.07
CA ARG A 163 4.69 6.62 -11.49
C ARG A 163 5.34 7.84 -12.09
N GLY A 164 4.97 8.26 -13.30
CA GLY A 164 5.36 9.53 -13.89
C GLY A 164 4.69 10.70 -13.20
N PHE A 165 5.29 11.89 -13.28
CA PHE A 165 4.73 13.11 -12.68
C PHE A 165 3.33 13.45 -13.21
N HIS A 166 3.09 13.20 -14.50
CA HIS A 166 1.81 13.47 -15.19
C HIS A 166 0.88 12.26 -15.26
N GLU A 167 1.29 11.10 -14.75
CA GLU A 167 0.48 9.89 -14.76
C GLU A 167 -0.52 9.91 -13.60
N THR A 168 -1.81 9.88 -13.93
CA THR A 168 -2.90 9.65 -12.96
C THR A 168 -3.34 8.20 -13.05
N GLY A 169 -3.39 7.48 -11.93
CA GLY A 169 -3.89 6.10 -11.89
C GLY A 169 -2.91 5.07 -11.36
N SER A 170 -2.92 3.87 -11.94
CA SER A 170 -2.13 2.73 -11.48
C SER A 170 -0.63 2.90 -11.73
N HIS A 171 0.17 2.45 -10.78
CA HIS A 171 1.62 2.44 -10.89
C HIS A 171 2.08 1.30 -11.81
N LYS A 172 3.08 1.57 -12.62
CA LYS A 172 3.70 0.52 -13.43
C LYS A 172 4.62 -0.34 -12.56
N LEU A 173 4.40 -1.65 -12.59
CA LEU A 173 5.29 -2.62 -11.96
C LEU A 173 6.63 -2.66 -12.69
N MET A 174 7.74 -2.71 -11.94
CA MET A 174 9.10 -2.70 -12.46
C MET A 174 10.00 -3.70 -11.74
N VAL A 175 11.14 -3.96 -12.34
CA VAL A 175 12.31 -4.58 -11.73
C VAL A 175 13.22 -3.51 -11.10
N SER A 176 14.34 -3.92 -10.49
CA SER A 176 15.28 -3.00 -9.82
C SER A 176 15.91 -1.95 -10.75
N ASP A 177 16.02 -2.24 -12.05
CA ASP A 177 16.58 -1.34 -13.05
C ASP A 177 15.47 -0.78 -13.94
N ASP A 178 15.38 0.53 -14.04
CA ASP A 178 14.42 1.21 -14.92
C ASP A 178 15.09 1.74 -16.17
N THR A 179 14.87 1.05 -17.28
CA THR A 179 15.38 1.42 -18.61
C THR A 179 14.33 2.03 -19.53
N ALA A 180 13.08 2.16 -19.06
CA ALA A 180 11.96 2.69 -19.85
C ALA A 180 11.60 4.13 -19.48
N MET A 181 12.58 4.91 -19.00
CA MET A 181 12.42 6.31 -18.67
C MET A 181 12.53 7.19 -19.92
N LYS A 182 11.77 8.27 -19.96
CA LYS A 182 11.97 9.34 -20.94
C LYS A 182 12.92 10.39 -20.38
N PRO A 183 13.84 10.91 -21.20
CA PRO A 183 14.78 11.93 -20.77
C PRO A 183 14.08 13.17 -20.21
N GLY A 184 14.54 13.65 -19.05
CA GLY A 184 14.03 14.86 -18.42
C GLY A 184 12.68 14.73 -17.70
N GLU A 185 12.01 13.59 -17.77
CA GLU A 185 10.78 13.36 -17.01
C GLU A 185 11.08 12.95 -15.57
N VAL A 186 10.25 13.45 -14.62
CA VAL A 186 10.33 13.11 -13.20
C VAL A 186 9.51 11.86 -12.93
N TYR A 187 10.12 10.88 -12.30
CA TYR A 187 9.46 9.65 -11.88
C TYR A 187 9.54 9.45 -10.37
N TYR A 188 8.47 8.89 -9.82
CA TYR A 188 8.38 8.51 -8.42
C TYR A 188 8.38 6.99 -8.31
N TYR A 189 9.15 6.47 -7.36
CA TYR A 189 9.33 5.05 -7.12
C TYR A 189 8.89 4.69 -5.73
N PHE A 190 8.25 3.52 -5.58
CA PHE A 190 7.99 2.92 -4.28
C PHE A 190 8.27 1.43 -4.36
N VAL A 191 8.73 0.89 -3.27
CA VAL A 191 9.06 -0.53 -3.13
C VAL A 191 8.22 -1.13 -2.01
N TYR A 192 7.78 -2.37 -2.22
CA TYR A 192 7.13 -3.21 -1.23
C TYR A 192 7.94 -4.48 -1.07
N SER A 193 8.17 -4.91 0.15
CA SER A 193 8.59 -6.29 0.41
C SER A 193 7.37 -7.21 0.44
N PHE A 194 7.54 -8.50 0.12
CA PHE A 194 6.47 -9.46 0.24
C PHE A 194 6.97 -10.82 0.73
N ARG A 195 6.04 -11.56 1.34
CA ARG A 195 6.15 -12.96 1.72
C ARG A 195 4.98 -13.73 1.10
N LEU A 196 5.16 -15.02 0.87
CA LEU A 196 4.08 -15.90 0.41
C LEU A 196 3.42 -16.59 1.60
N ALA A 197 2.11 -16.49 1.72
CA ALA A 197 1.31 -17.31 2.61
C ALA A 197 1.20 -18.72 2.04
N GLN A 198 1.56 -19.73 2.82
CA GLN A 198 1.44 -21.12 2.43
C GLN A 198 0.12 -21.70 2.94
N PRO A 199 -0.47 -22.68 2.24
CA PRO A 199 0.01 -23.33 1.00
C PRO A 199 -0.38 -22.62 -0.31
N GLN A 200 -1.29 -21.61 -0.30
CA GLN A 200 -1.89 -21.03 -1.50
C GLN A 200 -0.93 -20.10 -2.26
N GLY A 201 0.17 -19.69 -1.65
CA GLY A 201 1.15 -18.81 -2.28
C GLY A 201 0.70 -17.36 -2.45
N TRP A 202 -0.25 -16.89 -1.64
CA TRP A 202 -0.71 -15.51 -1.69
C TRP A 202 0.37 -14.55 -1.19
N ARG A 203 0.50 -13.40 -1.86
CA ARG A 203 1.49 -12.40 -1.47
C ARG A 203 0.97 -11.51 -0.34
N CYS A 204 1.64 -11.58 0.81
CA CYS A 204 1.44 -10.65 1.92
C CYS A 204 2.48 -9.52 1.79
N PHE A 205 2.04 -8.30 1.60
CA PHE A 205 2.91 -7.16 1.35
C PHE A 205 3.15 -6.31 2.60
N SER A 206 4.31 -5.64 2.66
CA SER A 206 4.56 -4.54 3.59
C SER A 206 3.69 -3.31 3.28
N LEU A 207 3.75 -2.31 4.14
CA LEU A 207 3.36 -0.95 3.76
C LEU A 207 4.23 -0.48 2.59
N LYS A 208 3.76 0.55 1.92
CA LYS A 208 4.51 1.24 0.87
C LYS A 208 5.76 1.87 1.49
N GLY A 209 6.93 1.54 0.94
CA GLY A 209 8.20 2.15 1.30
C GLY A 209 8.26 3.64 0.97
N ASP A 210 9.37 4.25 1.30
CA ASP A 210 9.64 5.65 0.98
C ASP A 210 9.52 5.92 -0.51
N ILE A 211 9.18 7.16 -0.85
CA ILE A 211 9.09 7.59 -2.24
C ILE A 211 10.46 8.02 -2.70
N GLY A 212 11.08 7.23 -3.58
CA GLY A 212 12.23 7.66 -4.37
C GLY A 212 11.79 8.54 -5.53
N MET A 213 12.59 9.54 -5.87
CA MET A 213 12.38 10.38 -7.04
C MET A 213 13.61 10.31 -7.94
N GLY A 214 13.40 10.16 -9.25
CA GLY A 214 14.47 10.12 -10.22
C GLY A 214 14.11 10.83 -11.52
N VAL A 215 15.13 11.40 -12.14
CA VAL A 215 15.09 11.95 -13.51
C VAL A 215 16.27 11.35 -14.25
N TRP A 216 16.02 10.70 -15.36
CA TRP A 216 17.09 10.17 -16.19
C TRP A 216 17.47 11.19 -17.27
N LEU A 217 18.78 11.34 -17.50
CA LEU A 217 19.33 12.12 -18.60
C LEU A 217 20.36 11.25 -19.36
N PRO A 218 20.31 11.22 -20.70
CA PRO A 218 21.32 10.56 -21.49
C PRO A 218 22.70 11.19 -21.26
N LYS A 219 23.75 10.44 -21.56
CA LYS A 219 25.11 10.95 -21.54
C LYS A 219 25.29 12.08 -22.56
N THR A 220 25.86 13.20 -22.12
CA THR A 220 26.22 14.31 -23.00
C THR A 220 27.29 13.87 -23.98
N THR A 221 27.09 14.19 -25.26
CA THR A 221 27.96 13.81 -26.36
C THR A 221 28.45 15.04 -27.15
N GLY A 222 29.34 14.82 -28.12
CA GLY A 222 29.77 15.87 -29.04
C GLY A 222 30.63 16.95 -28.36
N LEU A 223 31.27 16.63 -27.20
CA LEU A 223 32.17 17.56 -26.54
C LEU A 223 33.38 17.91 -27.46
N THR A 224 33.57 19.20 -27.72
CA THR A 224 34.68 19.73 -28.46
C THR A 224 35.29 20.93 -27.74
N ALA A 225 36.58 21.13 -27.95
CA ALA A 225 37.31 22.26 -27.39
C ALA A 225 38.21 22.85 -28.48
N VAL A 226 38.13 24.15 -28.69
CA VAL A 226 38.99 24.91 -29.62
C VAL A 226 39.55 26.14 -28.96
N SER A 227 40.79 26.49 -29.31
CA SER A 227 41.37 27.76 -28.87
C SER A 227 40.55 28.91 -29.46
N ALA A 228 40.13 29.85 -28.60
CA ALA A 228 39.29 30.97 -29.03
C ALA A 228 40.06 32.28 -29.08
N GLN A 229 40.88 32.56 -28.06
CA GLN A 229 41.79 33.73 -27.93
C GLN A 229 42.97 33.34 -27.07
N GLU A 230 43.92 34.23 -26.86
CA GLU A 230 45.01 34.00 -25.96
C GLU A 230 44.48 33.69 -24.54
N ASN A 231 44.93 32.57 -23.97
CA ASN A 231 44.48 32.05 -22.70
C ASN A 231 42.99 31.68 -22.58
N SER A 232 42.30 31.46 -23.68
CA SER A 232 40.87 31.03 -23.64
C SER A 232 40.60 29.85 -24.55
N VAL A 233 39.67 29.00 -24.13
CA VAL A 233 39.19 27.82 -24.86
C VAL A 233 37.68 27.92 -25.00
N ARG A 234 37.16 27.74 -26.21
CA ARG A 234 35.73 27.55 -26.42
C ARG A 234 35.42 26.08 -26.35
N ILE A 235 34.47 25.74 -25.48
CA ILE A 235 33.99 24.39 -25.30
C ILE A 235 32.56 24.35 -25.82
N SER A 236 32.21 23.34 -26.62
CA SER A 236 30.86 23.09 -27.12
C SER A 236 30.52 21.62 -27.06
N TRP A 237 29.24 21.32 -26.95
CA TRP A 237 28.70 19.96 -26.87
C TRP A 237 27.32 19.90 -27.50
N ALA A 238 26.85 18.68 -27.82
CA ALA A 238 25.49 18.45 -28.29
C ALA A 238 24.48 18.61 -27.14
N ALA A 239 23.33 19.24 -27.42
CA ALA A 239 22.26 19.34 -26.45
C ALA A 239 21.80 17.93 -26.04
N THR A 240 21.72 17.70 -24.73
CA THR A 240 21.22 16.45 -24.16
C THR A 240 19.70 16.55 -23.97
N GLU A 241 18.97 15.60 -24.55
CA GLU A 241 17.51 15.57 -24.42
C GLU A 241 17.09 15.58 -22.95
N GLY A 242 16.14 16.45 -22.58
CA GLY A 242 15.64 16.62 -21.23
C GLY A 242 16.53 17.44 -20.28
N ALA A 243 17.76 17.75 -20.64
CA ALA A 243 18.64 18.57 -19.83
C ALA A 243 18.27 20.07 -19.98
N ASN A 244 18.24 20.79 -18.88
CA ASN A 244 18.01 22.23 -18.84
C ASN A 244 19.21 23.03 -18.32
N LYS A 245 20.21 22.34 -17.77
CA LYS A 245 21.47 22.92 -17.28
C LYS A 245 22.60 21.91 -17.41
N TYR A 246 23.82 22.43 -17.46
CA TYR A 246 25.05 21.64 -17.53
C TYR A 246 26.05 22.17 -16.49
N ASP A 247 26.71 21.26 -15.81
CA ASP A 247 27.86 21.57 -14.98
C ASP A 247 29.13 21.22 -15.75
N LEU A 248 29.99 22.20 -15.97
CA LEU A 248 31.30 22.02 -16.65
C LEU A 248 32.37 21.70 -15.61
N TYR A 249 33.10 20.63 -15.85
CA TYR A 249 34.20 20.19 -15.00
C TYR A 249 35.52 20.26 -15.77
N ILE A 250 36.56 20.73 -15.12
CA ILE A 250 37.90 20.85 -15.71
C ILE A 250 38.96 20.16 -14.83
N SER A 251 39.90 19.51 -15.46
CA SER A 251 41.06 18.92 -14.78
C SER A 251 42.32 19.27 -15.59
N THR A 252 43.44 19.50 -14.92
CA THR A 252 44.74 19.76 -15.54
C THR A 252 45.52 18.48 -15.83
N THR A 253 45.02 17.32 -15.35
CA THR A 253 45.62 16.00 -15.56
C THR A 253 44.61 15.05 -16.16
N PRO A 254 44.98 14.24 -17.19
CA PRO A 254 44.08 13.18 -17.71
C PRO A 254 43.67 12.21 -16.57
N GLY A 255 42.36 11.98 -16.43
CA GLY A 255 41.83 11.12 -15.34
C GLY A 255 41.96 11.66 -13.92
N GLY A 256 42.45 12.88 -13.74
CA GLY A 256 42.48 13.53 -12.45
C GLY A 256 41.11 13.95 -11.94
N THR A 257 41.02 14.24 -10.62
CA THR A 257 39.77 14.73 -10.03
C THR A 257 39.38 16.08 -10.63
N PRO A 258 38.27 16.17 -11.38
CA PRO A 258 37.86 17.41 -12.03
C PRO A 258 37.29 18.37 -10.98
N LYS A 259 37.53 19.67 -11.17
CA LYS A 259 36.92 20.73 -10.39
C LYS A 259 35.79 21.36 -11.18
N ALA A 260 34.67 21.66 -10.50
CA ALA A 260 33.59 22.40 -11.12
C ALA A 260 34.05 23.77 -11.58
N ASN A 261 33.85 24.11 -12.85
CA ASN A 261 34.26 25.37 -13.46
C ASN A 261 33.05 26.31 -13.76
N GLY A 262 31.86 25.88 -13.51
CA GLY A 262 30.67 26.70 -13.68
C GLY A 262 29.44 25.89 -14.11
N ARG A 263 28.30 26.57 -14.00
CA ARG A 263 27.00 26.02 -14.42
C ARG A 263 26.47 26.87 -15.56
N VAL A 264 26.10 26.25 -16.66
CA VAL A 264 25.51 26.90 -17.83
C VAL A 264 24.12 26.36 -18.12
N SER A 265 23.22 27.20 -18.61
CA SER A 265 21.83 26.86 -18.85
C SER A 265 21.54 26.24 -20.21
N ASN A 266 22.46 26.35 -21.18
CA ASN A 266 22.30 25.85 -22.54
C ASN A 266 23.63 25.24 -23.06
N ALA A 267 23.49 24.31 -24.02
CA ALA A 267 24.62 23.87 -24.83
C ALA A 267 24.97 24.98 -25.84
N TYR A 268 26.25 25.27 -26.02
CA TYR A 268 26.76 26.22 -27.02
C TYR A 268 27.66 25.51 -28.00
#